data_dfbbbeab1ef75c8ac52ad98673c3af0a
#
_entry.id   dfbbbeab1ef75c8ac52ad98673c3af0a
#
_cell.length_a   1.000
_cell.length_b   1.000
_cell.length_c   1.000
_cell.angle_alpha   90.00
_cell.angle_beta   90.00
_cell.angle_gamma   90.00
#
_symmetry.space_group_name_H-M   'P 1'
#
loop_
_entity.id
_entity.type
_entity.pdbx_description
1 polymer ?
#
loop_
_entity_poly.entity_id
_entity_poly.type
_entity_poly.pdbx_seq_one_letter_code
_entity_poly.pdbx_strand_id
1 'polypeptide(L)'
;MRLTFVILLVFLTILNVLPHLSQDLSPYDTGLYHQHIVEIIKQEGLIIGSANLHDRIGFNNSNFYLVAVLEKLIPFVPGHYLLNPIVYFGTIAYLISLIFYLPHYKIAYKIIALGVIISISLHPLFIVSISPDTIAYCLSIVFIFKILLKSPGKSLHFEFLLFAILITVKFSSIFLALMFVPFFLGRNRRIYFKKLSEYIFICLFVIAPWILSNYLISGFVVYPVLQLDFLSPEWKLPLSLAQSHMETIKSWALSQGLGNAKYTNVWQYFFNWYETYSVNNIHGSFYLISLYKLMLPFLFIYVLSFLLNANRYQKLFEFVFILFLINSLWFFSAPDPRFSYATLLIFPFTIFSYSITKLFNKKSVALSKTIILLLILFSMARICFIDFGFIDKMKAPKIQTEGNWVPTKYGFMTFEPKADQCWDVSIFCNPYKNRNLKLIDGDWKKIIEL
;
A
#
# COMPACT_ATOMS: atom_id res chain seq x y z
N MET A 1 13.10 -1.00 33.86
CA MET A 1 13.61 -1.19 32.49
C MET A 1 12.52 -1.45 31.43
N ARG A 2 11.55 -2.38 31.63
CA ARG A 2 10.47 -2.61 30.63
C ARG A 2 9.53 -1.41 30.45
N LEU A 3 9.06 -0.80 31.55
CA LEU A 3 8.15 0.36 31.50
C LEU A 3 8.82 1.58 30.84
N THR A 4 10.06 1.91 31.22
CA THR A 4 10.84 3.01 30.62
C THR A 4 11.00 2.82 29.12
N PHE A 5 11.23 1.59 28.66
CA PHE A 5 11.33 1.28 27.25
C PHE A 5 10.00 1.50 26.53
N VAL A 6 8.87 1.06 27.10
CA VAL A 6 7.54 1.25 26.51
C VAL A 6 7.24 2.75 26.39
N ILE A 7 7.50 3.52 27.41
CA ILE A 7 7.31 4.98 27.39
C ILE A 7 8.15 5.62 26.27
N LEU A 8 9.44 5.26 26.19
CA LEU A 8 10.32 5.78 25.15
C LEU A 8 9.85 5.36 23.74
N LEU A 9 9.42 4.11 23.56
CA LEU A 9 8.88 3.62 22.30
C LEU A 9 7.66 4.43 21.86
N VAL A 10 6.70 4.60 22.76
CA VAL A 10 5.48 5.38 22.49
C VAL A 10 5.84 6.82 22.18
N PHE A 11 6.69 7.45 22.97
CA PHE A 11 7.12 8.83 22.77
C PHE A 11 7.79 9.05 21.41
N LEU A 12 8.80 8.24 21.05
CA LEU A 12 9.47 8.34 19.75
C LEU A 12 8.51 8.05 18.58
N THR A 13 7.56 7.15 18.77
CA THR A 13 6.54 6.87 17.75
C THR A 13 5.62 8.08 17.54
N ILE A 14 5.14 8.69 18.61
CA ILE A 14 4.31 9.90 18.56
C ILE A 14 5.04 11.03 17.82
N LEU A 15 6.31 11.30 18.15
CA LEU A 15 7.09 12.35 17.49
C LEU A 15 7.23 12.15 15.97
N ASN A 16 7.21 10.91 15.50
CA ASN A 16 7.29 10.62 14.05
C ASN A 16 5.92 10.64 13.35
N VAL A 17 4.82 10.46 14.08
CA VAL A 17 3.47 10.37 13.51
C VAL A 17 2.73 11.71 13.53
N LEU A 18 2.77 12.43 14.65
CA LEU A 18 2.02 13.68 14.84
C LEU A 18 2.19 14.72 13.73
N PRO A 19 3.42 14.96 13.19
CA PRO A 19 3.59 15.95 12.12
C PRO A 19 2.77 15.69 10.86
N HIS A 20 2.28 14.46 10.70
CA HIS A 20 1.52 14.08 9.50
C HIS A 20 0.00 14.18 9.67
N LEU A 21 -0.48 14.31 10.91
CA LEU A 21 -1.92 14.38 11.17
C LEU A 21 -2.54 15.73 10.77
N SER A 22 -1.70 16.77 10.61
CA SER A 22 -2.12 18.08 10.12
C SER A 22 -2.15 18.22 8.60
N GLN A 23 -1.68 17.18 7.88
CA GLN A 23 -1.71 17.21 6.42
C GLN A 23 -3.13 17.33 5.88
N ASP A 24 -3.27 18.06 4.78
CA ASP A 24 -4.55 18.19 4.11
C ASP A 24 -4.97 16.87 3.46
N LEU A 25 -6.28 16.65 3.43
CA LEU A 25 -6.89 15.53 2.71
C LEU A 25 -6.47 15.57 1.26
N SER A 26 -5.77 14.60 0.81
CA SER A 26 -5.22 14.63 -0.50
C SER A 26 -5.08 13.34 -1.19
N PRO A 27 -5.72 12.37 -1.48
CA PRO A 27 -5.78 12.00 -2.88
C PRO A 27 -7.14 12.34 -3.48
N TYR A 28 -7.14 12.78 -4.72
CA TYR A 28 -8.31 12.95 -5.56
C TYR A 28 -9.27 11.75 -5.51
N ASP A 29 -8.69 10.54 -5.52
CA ASP A 29 -9.43 9.28 -5.41
C ASP A 29 -10.24 9.13 -4.12
N THR A 30 -9.85 9.80 -3.02
CA THR A 30 -10.60 9.76 -1.75
C THR A 30 -11.98 10.39 -1.91
N GLY A 31 -12.07 11.55 -2.55
CA GLY A 31 -13.33 12.19 -2.85
C GLY A 31 -14.10 11.53 -3.99
N LEU A 32 -13.39 10.98 -4.98
CA LEU A 32 -13.99 10.36 -6.14
C LEU A 32 -14.74 9.06 -5.78
N TYR A 33 -14.11 8.14 -5.04
CA TYR A 33 -14.74 6.84 -4.77
C TYR A 33 -14.44 6.21 -3.39
N HIS A 34 -13.31 6.50 -2.72
CA HIS A 34 -13.01 5.81 -1.46
C HIS A 34 -14.05 6.10 -0.38
N GLN A 35 -14.37 7.37 -0.13
CA GLN A 35 -15.38 7.76 0.85
C GLN A 35 -16.77 7.25 0.44
N HIS A 36 -17.10 7.32 -0.85
CA HIS A 36 -18.36 6.83 -1.39
C HIS A 36 -18.57 5.33 -1.14
N ILE A 37 -17.53 4.50 -1.36
CA ILE A 37 -17.58 3.06 -1.04
C ILE A 37 -17.83 2.85 0.47
N VAL A 38 -17.15 3.60 1.33
CA VAL A 38 -17.35 3.52 2.79
C VAL A 38 -18.78 3.86 3.16
N GLU A 39 -19.38 4.89 2.54
CA GLU A 39 -20.78 5.25 2.80
C GLU A 39 -21.76 4.17 2.32
N ILE A 40 -21.54 3.57 1.14
CA ILE A 40 -22.34 2.42 0.67
C ILE A 40 -22.28 1.29 1.70
N ILE A 41 -21.10 0.90 2.15
CA ILE A 41 -20.92 -0.18 3.12
C ILE A 41 -21.60 0.15 4.46
N LYS A 42 -21.57 1.40 4.92
CA LYS A 42 -22.19 1.81 6.18
C LYS A 42 -23.70 1.77 6.14
N GLN A 43 -24.31 2.18 5.03
CA GLN A 43 -25.76 2.34 4.91
C GLN A 43 -26.45 1.06 4.44
N GLU A 44 -25.90 0.38 3.44
CA GLU A 44 -26.53 -0.74 2.76
C GLU A 44 -25.75 -2.05 2.88
N GLY A 45 -24.48 -2.00 3.36
CA GLY A 45 -23.59 -3.15 3.37
C GLY A 45 -23.00 -3.39 1.99
N LEU A 46 -23.63 -4.22 1.16
CA LEU A 46 -23.18 -4.53 -0.18
C LEU A 46 -24.36 -4.38 -1.16
N ILE A 47 -24.17 -3.60 -2.21
CA ILE A 47 -25.13 -3.46 -3.31
C ILE A 47 -24.58 -4.21 -4.52
N ILE A 48 -25.32 -5.18 -5.04
CA ILE A 48 -24.93 -5.96 -6.22
C ILE A 48 -24.86 -5.03 -7.44
N GLY A 49 -23.77 -5.09 -8.19
CA GLY A 49 -23.56 -4.23 -9.37
C GLY A 49 -23.37 -2.75 -9.04
N SER A 50 -23.01 -2.38 -7.80
CA SER A 50 -22.81 -0.96 -7.44
C SER A 50 -21.72 -0.28 -8.28
N ALA A 51 -20.79 -1.05 -8.85
CA ALA A 51 -19.80 -0.51 -9.78
C ALA A 51 -20.42 0.09 -11.06
N ASN A 52 -21.66 -0.21 -11.39
CA ASN A 52 -22.38 0.43 -12.51
C ASN A 52 -22.74 1.90 -12.22
N LEU A 53 -22.85 2.32 -10.95
CA LEU A 53 -22.96 3.74 -10.60
C LEU A 53 -21.73 4.52 -11.03
N HIS A 54 -20.59 3.89 -10.82
CA HIS A 54 -19.28 4.47 -10.99
C HIS A 54 -18.25 3.34 -10.99
N ASP A 55 -17.63 3.10 -12.11
CA ASP A 55 -16.80 1.93 -12.37
C ASP A 55 -15.61 1.78 -11.41
N ARG A 56 -15.12 2.90 -10.82
CA ARG A 56 -14.05 2.84 -9.80
C ARG A 56 -14.49 2.20 -8.48
N ILE A 57 -15.79 2.06 -8.22
CA ILE A 57 -16.29 1.27 -7.09
C ILE A 57 -15.86 -0.20 -7.24
N GLY A 58 -15.63 -0.65 -8.48
CA GLY A 58 -15.06 -1.96 -8.76
C GLY A 58 -13.66 -2.21 -8.17
N PHE A 59 -12.90 -1.16 -7.82
CA PHE A 59 -11.64 -1.29 -7.05
C PHE A 59 -11.90 -1.55 -5.57
N ASN A 60 -12.66 -2.57 -5.28
CA ASN A 60 -13.03 -2.92 -3.94
C ASN A 60 -11.84 -3.43 -3.12
N ASN A 61 -11.53 -2.72 -2.04
CA ASN A 61 -10.41 -3.01 -1.13
C ASN A 61 -10.93 -3.31 0.28
N SER A 62 -10.35 -4.29 0.96
CA SER A 62 -10.79 -4.71 2.30
C SER A 62 -10.65 -3.62 3.36
N ASN A 63 -9.77 -2.62 3.18
CA ASN A 63 -9.65 -1.50 4.10
C ASN A 63 -10.91 -0.66 4.19
N PHE A 64 -11.73 -0.55 3.14
CA PHE A 64 -12.98 0.23 3.18
C PHE A 64 -13.99 -0.35 4.17
N TYR A 65 -14.07 -1.69 4.26
CA TYR A 65 -14.92 -2.35 5.27
C TYR A 65 -14.43 -2.06 6.69
N LEU A 66 -13.11 -2.06 6.92
CA LEU A 66 -12.55 -1.71 8.23
C LEU A 66 -12.80 -0.25 8.59
N VAL A 67 -12.66 0.67 7.64
CA VAL A 67 -12.99 2.09 7.85
C VAL A 67 -14.48 2.25 8.18
N ALA A 68 -15.37 1.60 7.42
CA ALA A 68 -16.81 1.65 7.67
C ALA A 68 -17.18 1.15 9.08
N VAL A 69 -16.55 0.07 9.55
CA VAL A 69 -16.72 -0.43 10.93
C VAL A 69 -16.19 0.58 11.95
N LEU A 70 -15.00 1.13 11.73
CA LEU A 70 -14.40 2.12 12.64
C LEU A 70 -15.24 3.40 12.72
N GLU A 71 -15.76 3.90 11.60
CA GLU A 71 -16.66 5.07 11.60
C GLU A 71 -18.00 4.81 12.31
N LYS A 72 -18.51 3.57 12.27
CA LYS A 72 -19.69 3.19 13.08
C LYS A 72 -19.39 3.14 14.57
N LEU A 73 -18.17 2.72 14.94
CA LEU A 73 -17.75 2.62 16.34
C LEU A 73 -17.33 3.97 16.93
N ILE A 74 -16.77 4.86 16.12
CA ILE A 74 -16.22 6.17 16.50
C ILE A 74 -16.80 7.25 15.59
N PRO A 75 -18.11 7.54 15.65
CA PRO A 75 -18.79 8.39 14.66
C PRO A 75 -18.40 9.86 14.69
N PHE A 76 -17.68 10.30 15.74
CA PHE A 76 -17.21 11.68 15.91
C PHE A 76 -15.81 11.92 15.31
N VAL A 77 -15.13 10.90 14.76
CA VAL A 77 -13.85 11.02 14.08
C VAL A 77 -14.01 10.66 12.61
N PRO A 78 -13.66 11.54 11.66
CA PRO A 78 -13.72 11.22 10.24
C PRO A 78 -12.81 10.02 9.89
N GLY A 79 -13.25 9.17 8.96
CA GLY A 79 -12.58 7.90 8.61
C GLY A 79 -11.13 8.03 8.19
N HIS A 80 -10.77 9.16 7.56
CA HIS A 80 -9.40 9.45 7.12
C HIS A 80 -8.41 9.69 8.28
N TYR A 81 -8.90 9.91 9.52
CA TYR A 81 -8.07 9.96 10.73
C TYR A 81 -8.02 8.63 11.50
N LEU A 82 -8.71 7.59 11.04
CA LEU A 82 -8.82 6.32 11.76
C LEU A 82 -7.76 5.31 11.29
N LEU A 83 -8.04 4.55 10.25
CA LEU A 83 -7.30 3.33 9.93
C LEU A 83 -5.85 3.59 9.51
N ASN A 84 -5.62 4.50 8.56
CA ASN A 84 -4.27 4.77 8.04
C ASN A 84 -3.31 5.31 9.10
N PRO A 85 -3.68 6.32 9.93
CA PRO A 85 -2.82 6.77 11.03
C PRO A 85 -2.51 5.66 12.04
N ILE A 86 -3.47 4.79 12.38
CA ILE A 86 -3.27 3.68 13.32
C ILE A 86 -2.26 2.66 12.76
N VAL A 87 -2.41 2.26 11.48
CA VAL A 87 -1.50 1.30 10.84
C VAL A 87 -0.10 1.89 10.70
N TYR A 88 -0.02 3.17 10.34
CA TYR A 88 1.26 3.89 10.26
C TYR A 88 1.94 3.98 11.63
N PHE A 89 1.20 4.35 12.69
CA PHE A 89 1.70 4.34 14.07
C PHE A 89 2.25 2.97 14.45
N GLY A 90 1.48 1.90 14.20
CA GLY A 90 1.91 0.52 14.48
C GLY A 90 3.19 0.13 13.73
N THR A 91 3.34 0.57 12.48
CA THR A 91 4.53 0.29 11.66
C THR A 91 5.76 1.02 12.19
N ILE A 92 5.65 2.31 12.54
CA ILE A 92 6.76 3.06 13.16
C ILE A 92 7.15 2.42 14.49
N ALA A 93 6.18 2.11 15.36
CA ALA A 93 6.45 1.44 16.63
C ALA A 93 7.15 0.10 16.45
N TYR A 94 6.73 -0.71 15.48
CA TYR A 94 7.38 -1.95 15.13
C TYR A 94 8.84 -1.75 14.69
N LEU A 95 9.10 -0.82 13.78
CA LEU A 95 10.46 -0.54 13.30
C LEU A 95 11.38 -0.01 14.43
N ILE A 96 10.88 0.89 15.27
CA ILE A 96 11.62 1.38 16.43
C ILE A 96 11.94 0.21 17.37
N SER A 97 10.98 -0.68 17.62
CA SER A 97 11.20 -1.86 18.46
C SER A 97 12.31 -2.76 17.91
N LEU A 98 12.42 -2.93 16.57
CA LEU A 98 13.52 -3.69 15.96
C LEU A 98 14.89 -3.05 16.25
N ILE A 99 14.99 -1.72 16.19
CA ILE A 99 16.26 -1.02 16.47
C ILE A 99 16.72 -1.28 17.90
N PHE A 100 15.80 -1.32 18.87
CA PHE A 100 16.16 -1.54 20.28
C PHE A 100 16.37 -3.02 20.62
N TYR A 101 15.50 -3.92 20.16
CA TYR A 101 15.51 -5.32 20.61
C TYR A 101 16.38 -6.23 19.78
N LEU A 102 16.69 -5.92 18.52
CA LEU A 102 17.58 -6.77 17.74
C LEU A 102 19.00 -6.77 18.36
N PRO A 103 19.65 -7.92 18.44
CA PRO A 103 21.01 -7.99 18.95
C PRO A 103 22.01 -7.23 18.05
N HIS A 104 23.16 -6.87 18.61
CA HIS A 104 24.16 -6.04 17.90
C HIS A 104 24.70 -6.70 16.62
N TYR A 105 24.79 -8.03 16.56
CA TYR A 105 25.22 -8.71 15.34
C TYR A 105 24.20 -8.62 14.18
N LYS A 106 22.96 -8.22 14.44
CA LYS A 106 21.94 -7.94 13.43
C LYS A 106 21.88 -6.46 13.02
N ILE A 107 23.04 -5.79 13.05
CA ILE A 107 23.18 -4.36 12.78
C ILE A 107 22.62 -3.93 11.41
N ALA A 108 22.76 -4.76 10.37
CA ALA A 108 22.23 -4.47 9.04
C ALA A 108 20.72 -4.20 9.06
N TYR A 109 19.96 -5.00 9.80
CA TYR A 109 18.51 -4.84 9.91
C TYR A 109 18.12 -3.54 10.67
N LYS A 110 18.95 -3.12 11.63
CA LYS A 110 18.76 -1.85 12.35
C LYS A 110 18.99 -0.66 11.42
N ILE A 111 19.99 -0.74 10.53
CA ILE A 111 20.28 0.30 9.53
C ILE A 111 19.11 0.41 8.54
N ILE A 112 18.60 -0.73 8.05
CA ILE A 112 17.44 -0.75 7.16
C ILE A 112 16.22 -0.14 7.87
N ALA A 113 15.93 -0.55 9.11
CA ALA A 113 14.80 -0.02 9.89
C ALA A 113 14.92 1.49 10.10
N LEU A 114 16.11 2.02 10.46
CA LEU A 114 16.34 3.46 10.61
C LEU A 114 16.12 4.20 9.28
N GLY A 115 16.69 3.70 8.19
CA GLY A 115 16.52 4.31 6.87
C GLY A 115 15.05 4.36 6.44
N VAL A 116 14.30 3.28 6.67
CA VAL A 116 12.86 3.23 6.38
C VAL A 116 12.08 4.22 7.26
N ILE A 117 12.35 4.29 8.57
CA ILE A 117 11.70 5.27 9.47
C ILE A 117 11.93 6.69 8.96
N ILE A 118 13.17 7.05 8.66
CA ILE A 118 13.50 8.39 8.15
C ILE A 118 12.73 8.68 6.86
N SER A 119 12.74 7.74 5.93
CA SER A 119 12.09 7.90 4.63
C SER A 119 10.58 8.09 4.72
N ILE A 120 9.87 7.21 5.43
CA ILE A 120 8.41 7.31 5.55
C ILE A 120 7.99 8.48 6.44
N SER A 121 8.87 8.94 7.36
CA SER A 121 8.61 10.13 8.17
C SER A 121 8.87 11.44 7.41
N LEU A 122 9.74 11.45 6.40
CA LEU A 122 9.97 12.62 5.54
C LEU A 122 8.98 12.70 4.39
N HIS A 123 8.61 11.55 3.82
CA HIS A 123 7.73 11.43 2.66
C HIS A 123 6.63 10.39 2.90
N PRO A 124 5.68 10.68 3.79
CA PRO A 124 4.54 9.80 4.00
C PRO A 124 3.62 9.85 2.77
N LEU A 125 3.03 8.70 2.44
CA LEU A 125 2.00 8.61 1.42
C LEU A 125 0.63 8.54 2.10
N PHE A 126 -0.20 9.57 1.88
CA PHE A 126 -1.64 9.55 2.19
C PHE A 126 -2.04 9.08 3.60
N ILE A 127 -1.30 9.47 4.64
CA ILE A 127 -1.59 9.05 6.03
C ILE A 127 -2.98 9.52 6.45
N VAL A 128 -3.31 10.80 6.19
CA VAL A 128 -4.64 11.36 6.44
C VAL A 128 -5.50 11.14 5.21
N SER A 129 -5.96 9.91 5.03
CA SER A 129 -6.85 9.52 3.92
C SER A 129 -7.44 8.14 4.17
N ILE A 130 -8.38 7.72 3.32
CA ILE A 130 -8.94 6.35 3.29
C ILE A 130 -8.20 5.50 2.23
N SER A 131 -7.21 6.07 1.55
CA SER A 131 -6.46 5.36 0.50
C SER A 131 -5.87 4.04 1.01
N PRO A 132 -6.00 2.94 0.25
CA PRO A 132 -5.37 1.67 0.57
C PRO A 132 -3.83 1.71 0.50
N ASP A 133 -3.26 2.74 -0.13
CA ASP A 133 -1.82 2.84 -0.38
C ASP A 133 -1.01 2.86 0.91
N THR A 134 -1.44 3.63 1.91
CA THR A 134 -0.76 3.72 3.21
C THR A 134 -0.72 2.38 3.92
N ILE A 135 -1.86 1.70 3.98
CA ILE A 135 -1.94 0.38 4.62
C ILE A 135 -1.08 -0.62 3.86
N ALA A 136 -1.16 -0.61 2.53
CA ALA A 136 -0.41 -1.54 1.69
C ALA A 136 1.11 -1.39 1.91
N TYR A 137 1.67 -0.17 1.86
CA TYR A 137 3.11 -0.02 2.09
C TYR A 137 3.53 -0.29 3.53
N CYS A 138 2.74 0.12 4.52
CA CYS A 138 3.01 -0.13 5.93
C CYS A 138 3.04 -1.63 6.25
N LEU A 139 1.99 -2.36 5.86
CA LEU A 139 1.94 -3.80 6.07
C LEU A 139 2.99 -4.54 5.23
N SER A 140 3.33 -4.07 4.02
CA SER A 140 4.42 -4.62 3.22
C SER A 140 5.78 -4.46 3.91
N ILE A 141 6.06 -3.32 4.55
CA ILE A 141 7.26 -3.12 5.36
C ILE A 141 7.30 -4.15 6.49
N VAL A 142 6.22 -4.31 7.25
CA VAL A 142 6.15 -5.31 8.33
C VAL A 142 6.36 -6.72 7.79
N PHE A 143 5.68 -7.07 6.68
CA PHE A 143 5.81 -8.38 6.02
C PHE A 143 7.26 -8.68 5.61
N ILE A 144 7.91 -7.74 4.92
CA ILE A 144 9.29 -7.89 4.46
C ILE A 144 10.24 -8.09 5.63
N PHE A 145 10.12 -7.31 6.72
CA PHE A 145 10.95 -7.51 7.91
C PHE A 145 10.67 -8.84 8.62
N LYS A 146 9.41 -9.32 8.65
CA LYS A 146 9.06 -10.63 9.21
C LYS A 146 9.72 -11.76 8.41
N ILE A 147 9.72 -11.69 7.09
CA ILE A 147 10.39 -12.64 6.20
C ILE A 147 11.92 -12.59 6.42
N LEU A 148 12.52 -11.39 6.41
CA LEU A 148 13.95 -11.19 6.60
C LEU A 148 14.49 -11.75 7.92
N LEU A 149 13.72 -11.55 8.99
CA LEU A 149 14.11 -11.96 10.35
C LEU A 149 13.73 -13.40 10.65
N LYS A 150 13.03 -14.08 9.72
CA LYS A 150 12.55 -15.45 9.92
C LYS A 150 13.70 -16.45 10.03
N SER A 151 13.66 -17.22 11.09
CA SER A 151 14.62 -18.35 11.26
C SER A 151 14.20 -19.52 10.37
N PRO A 152 15.17 -20.20 9.71
CA PRO A 152 14.88 -21.40 8.93
C PRO A 152 14.13 -22.46 9.75
N GLY A 153 13.17 -23.15 9.12
CA GLY A 153 12.37 -24.19 9.77
C GLY A 153 11.22 -23.72 10.65
N LYS A 154 11.07 -22.42 10.90
CA LYS A 154 9.91 -21.87 11.60
C LYS A 154 8.72 -21.73 10.65
N SER A 155 7.52 -22.00 11.19
CA SER A 155 6.26 -21.88 10.45
C SER A 155 6.05 -20.49 9.86
N LEU A 156 5.36 -20.40 8.72
CA LEU A 156 5.05 -19.18 7.96
C LEU A 156 3.58 -18.76 8.06
N HIS A 157 2.80 -19.31 8.98
CA HIS A 157 1.35 -19.03 9.06
C HIS A 157 1.04 -17.52 9.17
N PHE A 158 1.77 -16.81 10.03
CA PHE A 158 1.56 -15.36 10.19
C PHE A 158 1.94 -14.60 8.91
N GLU A 159 3.02 -14.98 8.24
CA GLU A 159 3.47 -14.34 7.01
C GLU A 159 2.48 -14.60 5.87
N PHE A 160 1.90 -15.82 5.76
CA PHE A 160 0.83 -16.11 4.79
C PHE A 160 -0.46 -15.37 5.11
N LEU A 161 -0.84 -15.24 6.39
CA LEU A 161 -1.98 -14.44 6.81
C LEU A 161 -1.79 -12.96 6.41
N LEU A 162 -0.64 -12.38 6.73
CA LEU A 162 -0.33 -10.99 6.41
C LEU A 162 -0.29 -10.76 4.89
N PHE A 163 0.26 -11.70 4.13
CA PHE A 163 0.27 -11.67 2.66
C PHE A 163 -1.14 -11.72 2.08
N ALA A 164 -2.01 -12.60 2.60
CA ALA A 164 -3.40 -12.68 2.18
C ALA A 164 -4.15 -11.36 2.45
N ILE A 165 -3.97 -10.76 3.63
CA ILE A 165 -4.51 -9.43 3.95
C ILE A 165 -3.99 -8.38 2.96
N LEU A 166 -2.70 -8.36 2.67
CA LEU A 166 -2.09 -7.43 1.71
C LEU A 166 -2.73 -7.50 0.33
N ILE A 167 -3.01 -8.71 -0.18
CA ILE A 167 -3.70 -8.89 -1.47
C ILE A 167 -5.09 -8.25 -1.46
N THR A 168 -5.85 -8.44 -0.37
CA THR A 168 -7.20 -7.87 -0.27
C THR A 168 -7.22 -6.36 -0.07
N VAL A 169 -6.16 -5.79 0.52
CA VAL A 169 -5.96 -4.33 0.63
C VAL A 169 -5.54 -3.73 -0.70
N LYS A 170 -4.58 -4.36 -1.39
CA LYS A 170 -4.11 -3.87 -2.69
C LYS A 170 -3.53 -5.02 -3.51
N PHE A 171 -4.18 -5.34 -4.62
CA PHE A 171 -3.82 -6.50 -5.44
C PHE A 171 -2.38 -6.45 -5.99
N SER A 172 -1.81 -5.26 -6.22
CA SER A 172 -0.40 -5.14 -6.63
C SER A 172 0.60 -5.76 -5.63
N SER A 173 0.20 -6.00 -4.38
CA SER A 173 1.00 -6.71 -3.38
C SER A 173 1.26 -8.19 -3.72
N ILE A 174 0.60 -8.75 -4.76
CA ILE A 174 0.79 -10.13 -5.22
C ILE A 174 2.26 -10.45 -5.54
N PHE A 175 3.05 -9.48 -6.01
CA PHE A 175 4.47 -9.67 -6.30
C PHE A 175 5.30 -10.00 -5.06
N LEU A 176 4.83 -9.68 -3.86
CA LEU A 176 5.46 -10.08 -2.60
C LEU A 176 5.44 -11.61 -2.37
N ALA A 177 4.65 -12.36 -3.14
CA ALA A 177 4.70 -13.83 -3.14
C ALA A 177 6.11 -14.38 -3.41
N LEU A 178 6.92 -13.66 -4.20
CA LEU A 178 8.31 -14.05 -4.48
C LEU A 178 9.17 -14.14 -3.21
N MET A 179 8.80 -13.43 -2.13
CA MET A 179 9.49 -13.52 -0.85
C MET A 179 9.41 -14.91 -0.18
N PHE A 180 8.45 -15.76 -0.58
CA PHE A 180 8.35 -17.14 -0.08
C PHE A 180 9.26 -18.12 -0.81
N VAL A 181 9.76 -17.78 -2.01
CA VAL A 181 10.56 -18.67 -2.86
C VAL A 181 11.77 -19.30 -2.11
N PRO A 182 12.58 -18.58 -1.33
CA PRO A 182 13.71 -19.16 -0.61
C PRO A 182 13.31 -20.24 0.40
N PHE A 183 12.12 -20.18 0.95
CA PHE A 183 11.63 -21.18 1.90
C PHE A 183 11.26 -22.49 1.20
N PHE A 184 10.62 -22.41 0.04
CA PHE A 184 10.18 -23.58 -0.73
C PHE A 184 11.28 -24.19 -1.60
N LEU A 185 12.31 -23.42 -1.98
CA LEU A 185 13.46 -23.93 -2.73
C LEU A 185 14.68 -24.23 -1.85
N GLY A 186 14.70 -23.72 -0.62
CA GLY A 186 15.84 -23.87 0.30
C GLY A 186 15.97 -25.24 0.94
N ARG A 187 17.04 -25.39 1.77
CA ARG A 187 17.37 -26.65 2.45
C ARG A 187 16.22 -27.22 3.30
N ASN A 188 15.41 -26.38 3.91
CA ASN A 188 14.31 -26.77 4.79
C ASN A 188 12.96 -26.93 4.06
N ARG A 189 12.94 -27.00 2.72
CA ARG A 189 11.73 -27.03 1.89
C ARG A 189 10.68 -28.05 2.32
N ARG A 190 11.11 -29.25 2.78
CA ARG A 190 10.19 -30.33 3.21
C ARG A 190 9.27 -29.89 4.36
N ILE A 191 9.73 -29.02 5.26
CA ILE A 191 8.93 -28.50 6.39
C ILE A 191 7.81 -27.61 5.87
N TYR A 192 8.11 -26.78 4.89
CA TYR A 192 7.15 -25.84 4.33
C TYR A 192 6.14 -26.54 3.42
N PHE A 193 6.58 -27.50 2.61
CA PHE A 193 5.67 -28.33 1.80
C PHE A 193 4.70 -29.15 2.65
N LYS A 194 5.12 -29.69 3.79
CA LYS A 194 4.22 -30.39 4.72
C LYS A 194 3.10 -29.51 5.27
N LYS A 195 3.31 -28.20 5.32
CA LYS A 195 2.35 -27.22 5.82
C LYS A 195 1.65 -26.42 4.70
N LEU A 196 1.85 -26.82 3.44
CA LEU A 196 1.35 -26.08 2.30
C LEU A 196 -0.18 -25.98 2.31
N SER A 197 -0.89 -27.05 2.69
CA SER A 197 -2.34 -27.05 2.82
C SER A 197 -2.86 -26.06 3.86
N GLU A 198 -2.15 -25.93 5.01
CA GLU A 198 -2.47 -24.95 6.05
C GLU A 198 -2.29 -23.52 5.52
N TYR A 199 -1.21 -23.25 4.78
CA TYR A 199 -0.95 -21.95 4.18
C TYR A 199 -2.00 -21.59 3.10
N ILE A 200 -2.34 -22.54 2.24
CA ILE A 200 -3.41 -22.35 1.23
C ILE A 200 -4.75 -22.08 1.92
N PHE A 201 -5.08 -22.84 2.97
CA PHE A 201 -6.31 -22.63 3.72
C PHE A 201 -6.39 -21.22 4.32
N ILE A 202 -5.31 -20.71 4.94
CA ILE A 202 -5.23 -19.35 5.48
C ILE A 202 -5.47 -18.32 4.36
N CYS A 203 -4.81 -18.48 3.21
CA CYS A 203 -4.99 -17.57 2.09
C CYS A 203 -6.43 -17.60 1.57
N LEU A 204 -7.01 -18.78 1.36
CA LEU A 204 -8.38 -18.92 0.89
C LEU A 204 -9.39 -18.34 1.87
N PHE A 205 -9.22 -18.58 3.18
CA PHE A 205 -10.11 -18.04 4.21
C PHE A 205 -10.19 -16.52 4.19
N VAL A 206 -9.07 -15.82 3.92
CA VAL A 206 -9.01 -14.35 3.87
C VAL A 206 -9.42 -13.81 2.49
N ILE A 207 -8.97 -14.45 1.41
CA ILE A 207 -9.12 -13.91 0.06
C ILE A 207 -10.50 -14.23 -0.53
N ALA A 208 -11.11 -15.39 -0.21
CA ALA A 208 -12.36 -15.80 -0.81
C ALA A 208 -13.55 -14.84 -0.52
N PRO A 209 -13.76 -14.33 0.71
CA PRO A 209 -14.80 -13.32 0.96
C PRO A 209 -14.60 -12.04 0.16
N TRP A 210 -13.33 -11.61 -0.02
CA TRP A 210 -12.99 -10.43 -0.81
C TRP A 210 -13.25 -10.67 -2.32
N ILE A 211 -12.91 -11.84 -2.86
CA ILE A 211 -13.24 -12.22 -4.23
C ILE A 211 -14.76 -12.22 -4.44
N LEU A 212 -15.50 -12.79 -3.50
CA LEU A 212 -16.97 -12.82 -3.58
C LEU A 212 -17.53 -11.40 -3.60
N SER A 213 -17.05 -10.50 -2.75
CA SER A 213 -17.51 -9.12 -2.75
C SER A 213 -17.14 -8.37 -4.05
N ASN A 214 -15.96 -8.59 -4.63
CA ASN A 214 -15.59 -8.05 -5.94
C ASN A 214 -16.55 -8.50 -7.03
N TYR A 215 -16.85 -9.81 -7.06
CA TYR A 215 -17.78 -10.37 -8.01
C TYR A 215 -19.19 -9.77 -7.87
N LEU A 216 -19.70 -9.65 -6.66
CA LEU A 216 -21.02 -9.05 -6.42
C LEU A 216 -21.08 -7.57 -6.80
N ILE A 217 -20.00 -6.81 -6.56
CA ILE A 217 -19.93 -5.37 -6.85
C ILE A 217 -19.78 -5.08 -8.34
N SER A 218 -18.93 -5.81 -9.05
CA SER A 218 -18.50 -5.47 -10.42
C SER A 218 -18.76 -6.53 -11.48
N GLY A 219 -19.07 -7.78 -11.08
CA GLY A 219 -19.13 -8.94 -11.96
C GLY A 219 -17.76 -9.55 -12.30
N PHE A 220 -16.64 -8.95 -11.79
CA PHE A 220 -15.27 -9.45 -11.96
C PHE A 220 -14.76 -10.10 -10.69
N VAL A 221 -13.94 -11.13 -10.84
CA VAL A 221 -13.22 -11.75 -9.70
C VAL A 221 -12.25 -10.75 -9.07
N VAL A 222 -11.50 -10.03 -9.91
CA VAL A 222 -10.63 -8.91 -9.53
C VAL A 222 -10.70 -7.85 -10.62
N TYR A 223 -11.43 -6.76 -10.37
CA TYR A 223 -11.54 -5.65 -11.32
C TYR A 223 -10.27 -4.79 -11.31
N PRO A 224 -9.75 -4.34 -12.46
CA PRO A 224 -10.14 -4.62 -13.84
C PRO A 224 -9.27 -5.71 -14.53
N VAL A 225 -8.89 -6.78 -13.83
CA VAL A 225 -7.96 -7.81 -14.32
C VAL A 225 -8.66 -8.74 -15.30
N LEU A 226 -8.54 -8.48 -16.61
CA LEU A 226 -9.22 -9.22 -17.68
C LEU A 226 -8.83 -10.70 -17.73
N GLN A 227 -7.59 -11.04 -17.32
CA GLN A 227 -7.11 -12.44 -17.30
C GLN A 227 -7.85 -13.33 -16.28
N LEU A 228 -8.55 -12.72 -15.32
CA LEU A 228 -9.35 -13.41 -14.31
C LEU A 228 -10.85 -13.26 -14.57
N ASP A 229 -11.24 -12.93 -15.81
CA ASP A 229 -12.61 -12.71 -16.20
C ASP A 229 -13.23 -14.01 -16.75
N PHE A 230 -13.89 -14.77 -15.87
CA PHE A 230 -14.51 -16.07 -16.21
C PHE A 230 -16.03 -16.08 -16.11
N LEU A 231 -16.63 -14.99 -15.60
CA LEU A 231 -18.03 -14.94 -15.22
C LEU A 231 -18.74 -13.80 -15.98
N SER A 232 -20.03 -13.96 -16.27
CA SER A 232 -20.83 -12.97 -17.00
C SER A 232 -22.21 -12.81 -16.39
N PRO A 233 -22.32 -12.31 -15.13
CA PRO A 233 -23.62 -12.02 -14.54
C PRO A 233 -24.24 -10.78 -15.20
N GLU A 234 -25.57 -10.63 -15.02
CA GLU A 234 -26.32 -9.51 -15.63
C GLU A 234 -25.91 -8.11 -15.13
N TRP A 235 -25.27 -8.04 -13.95
CA TRP A 235 -24.77 -6.78 -13.37
C TRP A 235 -23.31 -6.50 -13.69
N LYS A 236 -22.70 -7.28 -14.56
CA LYS A 236 -21.29 -7.14 -14.89
C LYS A 236 -21.02 -5.80 -15.58
N LEU A 237 -19.95 -5.12 -15.14
CA LEU A 237 -19.42 -3.96 -15.88
C LEU A 237 -19.02 -4.33 -17.31
N PRO A 238 -19.24 -3.44 -18.29
CA PRO A 238 -18.80 -3.66 -19.66
C PRO A 238 -17.30 -3.98 -19.76
N LEU A 239 -16.94 -4.99 -20.56
CA LEU A 239 -15.55 -5.41 -20.76
C LEU A 239 -14.68 -4.28 -21.33
N SER A 240 -15.25 -3.47 -22.23
CA SER A 240 -14.59 -2.30 -22.82
C SER A 240 -14.17 -1.27 -21.76
N LEU A 241 -15.00 -1.11 -20.72
CA LEU A 241 -14.72 -0.20 -19.60
C LEU A 241 -13.56 -0.71 -18.75
N ALA A 242 -13.55 -2.01 -18.43
CA ALA A 242 -12.46 -2.64 -17.70
C ALA A 242 -11.13 -2.55 -18.48
N GLN A 243 -11.16 -2.74 -19.81
CA GLN A 243 -10.00 -2.58 -20.67
C GLN A 243 -9.48 -1.14 -20.67
N SER A 244 -10.37 -0.17 -20.87
CA SER A 244 -10.03 1.27 -20.81
C SER A 244 -9.41 1.66 -19.48
N HIS A 245 -9.92 1.10 -18.37
CA HIS A 245 -9.35 1.33 -17.03
C HIS A 245 -7.94 0.75 -16.88
N MET A 246 -7.68 -0.46 -17.37
CA MET A 246 -6.33 -1.03 -17.36
C MET A 246 -5.35 -0.15 -18.13
N GLU A 247 -5.74 0.33 -19.30
CA GLU A 247 -4.93 1.22 -20.13
C GLU A 247 -4.69 2.57 -19.42
N THR A 248 -5.73 3.12 -18.81
CA THR A 248 -5.64 4.36 -18.02
C THR A 248 -4.68 4.20 -16.83
N ILE A 249 -4.78 3.12 -16.05
CA ILE A 249 -3.87 2.87 -14.92
C ILE A 249 -2.41 2.81 -15.41
N LYS A 250 -2.14 2.11 -16.52
CA LYS A 250 -0.79 2.02 -17.09
C LYS A 250 -0.29 3.37 -17.58
N SER A 251 -1.12 4.12 -18.31
CA SER A 251 -0.78 5.45 -18.82
C SER A 251 -0.49 6.42 -17.67
N TRP A 252 -1.35 6.47 -16.66
CA TRP A 252 -1.12 7.31 -15.48
C TRP A 252 0.13 6.90 -14.70
N ALA A 253 0.35 5.61 -14.51
CA ALA A 253 1.53 5.10 -13.81
C ALA A 253 2.83 5.41 -14.56
N LEU A 254 2.79 5.55 -15.89
CA LEU A 254 3.99 5.78 -16.69
C LEU A 254 4.27 7.27 -16.93
N SER A 255 3.24 8.06 -17.21
CA SER A 255 3.38 9.44 -17.70
C SER A 255 2.32 10.41 -17.14
N GLN A 256 1.61 10.06 -16.07
CA GLN A 256 0.54 10.89 -15.46
C GLN A 256 -0.55 11.31 -16.47
N GLY A 257 -0.84 10.43 -17.44
CA GLY A 257 -1.85 10.70 -18.46
C GLY A 257 -1.39 11.62 -19.60
N LEU A 258 -0.12 12.05 -19.63
CA LEU A 258 0.41 12.98 -20.62
C LEU A 258 0.65 12.37 -22.02
N GLY A 259 0.06 11.23 -22.33
CA GLY A 259 0.06 10.69 -23.68
C GLY A 259 -0.11 9.18 -23.77
N ASN A 260 -0.84 8.74 -24.79
CA ASN A 260 -0.91 7.35 -25.25
C ASN A 260 0.35 6.96 -26.06
N ALA A 261 1.53 7.26 -25.55
CA ALA A 261 2.75 6.98 -26.29
C ALA A 261 2.94 5.46 -26.42
N LYS A 262 2.83 4.98 -27.64
CA LYS A 262 3.24 3.62 -27.97
C LYS A 262 4.77 3.56 -27.90
N TYR A 263 5.28 2.93 -26.84
CA TYR A 263 6.72 2.76 -26.67
C TYR A 263 7.21 1.63 -27.57
N THR A 264 8.20 1.93 -28.38
CA THR A 264 8.79 0.96 -29.32
C THR A 264 9.88 0.11 -28.68
N ASN A 265 10.45 0.60 -27.56
CA ASN A 265 11.50 -0.12 -26.82
C ASN A 265 11.55 0.23 -25.32
N VAL A 266 12.24 -0.62 -24.56
CA VAL A 266 12.38 -0.51 -23.10
C VAL A 266 13.05 0.80 -22.66
N TRP A 267 13.97 1.33 -23.46
CA TRP A 267 14.68 2.57 -23.12
C TRP A 267 13.76 3.78 -23.18
N GLN A 268 12.92 3.89 -24.20
CA GLN A 268 11.91 4.96 -24.28
C GLN A 268 10.93 4.88 -23.10
N TYR A 269 10.52 3.67 -22.74
CA TYR A 269 9.66 3.44 -21.57
C TYR A 269 10.32 3.96 -20.29
N PHE A 270 11.60 3.60 -20.05
CA PHE A 270 12.37 4.03 -18.90
C PHE A 270 12.59 5.55 -18.87
N PHE A 271 13.02 6.15 -19.98
CA PHE A 271 13.31 7.59 -20.04
C PHE A 271 12.05 8.43 -19.82
N ASN A 272 10.92 8.05 -20.38
CA ASN A 272 9.64 8.73 -20.14
C ASN A 272 9.23 8.67 -18.67
N TRP A 273 9.30 7.48 -18.07
CA TRP A 273 9.04 7.34 -16.64
C TRP A 273 9.99 8.21 -15.82
N TYR A 274 11.28 8.12 -16.11
CA TYR A 274 12.29 8.90 -15.38
C TYR A 274 12.06 10.40 -15.50
N GLU A 275 11.80 10.92 -16.69
CA GLU A 275 11.52 12.34 -16.93
C GLU A 275 10.28 12.78 -16.15
N THR A 276 9.17 12.04 -16.26
CA THR A 276 7.94 12.35 -15.57
C THR A 276 8.13 12.43 -14.06
N TYR A 277 8.80 11.45 -13.47
CA TYR A 277 8.91 11.31 -12.03
C TYR A 277 10.11 12.05 -11.40
N SER A 278 11.13 12.41 -12.17
CA SER A 278 12.27 13.19 -11.67
C SER A 278 11.99 14.70 -11.60
N VAL A 279 11.05 15.20 -12.42
CA VAL A 279 10.72 16.63 -12.47
C VAL A 279 9.53 16.94 -11.54
N ASN A 280 8.49 16.13 -11.55
CA ASN A 280 7.20 16.49 -10.95
C ASN A 280 6.99 16.01 -9.50
N ASN A 281 7.98 15.42 -8.84
CA ASN A 281 7.91 14.88 -7.46
C ASN A 281 6.58 14.16 -7.11
N ILE A 282 6.10 13.35 -8.03
CA ILE A 282 4.84 12.64 -7.90
C ILE A 282 4.98 11.51 -6.86
N HIS A 283 4.11 11.48 -5.85
CA HIS A 283 4.13 10.46 -4.79
C HIS A 283 5.51 10.26 -4.14
N GLY A 284 6.29 11.35 -3.94
CA GLY A 284 7.63 11.28 -3.38
C GLY A 284 8.70 10.69 -4.31
N SER A 285 8.44 10.64 -5.62
CA SER A 285 9.35 10.06 -6.62
C SER A 285 10.70 10.76 -6.67
N PHE A 286 10.73 12.08 -6.55
CA PHE A 286 11.98 12.84 -6.49
C PHE A 286 12.88 12.36 -5.36
N TYR A 287 12.31 12.13 -4.18
CA TYR A 287 13.03 11.57 -3.04
C TYR A 287 13.56 10.16 -3.34
N LEU A 288 12.73 9.27 -3.88
CA LEU A 288 13.13 7.90 -4.25
C LEU A 288 14.27 7.92 -5.26
N ILE A 289 14.16 8.70 -6.34
CA ILE A 289 15.20 8.81 -7.38
C ILE A 289 16.50 9.35 -6.78
N SER A 290 16.42 10.37 -5.92
CA SER A 290 17.59 10.92 -5.22
C SER A 290 18.23 9.90 -4.28
N LEU A 291 17.42 9.11 -3.55
CA LEU A 291 17.89 8.01 -2.71
C LEU A 291 18.63 6.96 -3.54
N TYR A 292 18.10 6.56 -4.70
CA TYR A 292 18.75 5.60 -5.58
C TYR A 292 20.07 6.14 -6.13
N LYS A 293 20.12 7.41 -6.57
CA LYS A 293 21.37 8.06 -7.01
C LYS A 293 22.43 8.05 -5.90
N LEU A 294 22.05 8.40 -4.68
CA LEU A 294 22.94 8.39 -3.52
C LEU A 294 23.46 6.97 -3.19
N MET A 295 22.69 5.94 -3.49
CA MET A 295 23.05 4.55 -3.20
C MET A 295 23.88 3.86 -4.30
N LEU A 296 24.05 4.46 -5.48
CA LEU A 296 24.83 3.88 -6.59
C LEU A 296 26.26 3.47 -6.20
N PRO A 297 27.06 4.27 -5.46
CA PRO A 297 28.40 3.85 -5.04
C PRO A 297 28.38 2.58 -4.17
N PHE A 298 27.35 2.43 -3.32
CA PHE A 298 27.19 1.25 -2.46
C PHE A 298 26.79 0.00 -3.24
N LEU A 299 26.07 0.16 -4.35
CA LEU A 299 25.76 -0.93 -5.27
C LEU A 299 27.07 -1.53 -5.85
N PHE A 300 28.01 -0.68 -6.27
CA PHE A 300 29.31 -1.13 -6.76
C PHE A 300 30.07 -1.93 -5.67
N ILE A 301 30.15 -1.41 -4.45
CA ILE A 301 30.79 -2.11 -3.31
C ILE A 301 30.07 -3.44 -3.04
N TYR A 302 28.72 -3.47 -3.15
CA TYR A 302 27.93 -4.67 -2.95
C TYR A 302 28.25 -5.75 -3.99
N VAL A 303 28.24 -5.40 -5.29
CA VAL A 303 28.53 -6.31 -6.39
C VAL A 303 29.97 -6.84 -6.31
N LEU A 304 30.96 -5.96 -6.12
CA LEU A 304 32.36 -6.37 -5.94
C LEU A 304 32.54 -7.32 -4.76
N SER A 305 31.87 -7.04 -3.66
CA SER A 305 31.89 -7.89 -2.46
C SER A 305 31.30 -9.26 -2.68
N PHE A 306 30.23 -9.34 -3.48
CA PHE A 306 29.62 -10.60 -3.86
C PHE A 306 30.56 -11.43 -4.74
N LEU A 307 31.16 -10.84 -5.77
CA LEU A 307 32.09 -11.50 -6.66
C LEU A 307 33.30 -12.09 -5.92
N LEU A 308 33.78 -11.40 -4.88
CA LEU A 308 34.95 -11.84 -4.09
C LEU A 308 34.59 -12.85 -2.99
N ASN A 309 33.35 -12.94 -2.49
CA ASN A 309 32.99 -13.72 -1.31
C ASN A 309 31.55 -14.29 -1.35
N ALA A 310 31.15 -14.89 -2.45
CA ALA A 310 29.77 -15.35 -2.70
C ALA A 310 29.17 -16.23 -1.57
N ASN A 311 29.96 -17.16 -0.98
CA ASN A 311 29.44 -18.14 -0.02
C ASN A 311 29.02 -17.54 1.34
N ARG A 312 29.63 -16.43 1.77
CA ARG A 312 29.38 -15.88 3.12
C ARG A 312 28.10 -15.07 3.22
N TYR A 313 27.57 -14.57 2.11
CA TYR A 313 26.49 -13.58 2.07
C TYR A 313 25.29 -14.02 1.23
N GLN A 314 25.19 -15.30 0.95
CA GLN A 314 24.19 -15.89 0.07
C GLN A 314 22.74 -15.43 0.40
N LYS A 315 22.33 -15.46 1.68
CA LYS A 315 20.96 -15.07 2.08
C LYS A 315 20.60 -13.62 1.76
N LEU A 316 21.55 -12.70 1.97
CA LEU A 316 21.27 -11.27 1.70
C LEU A 316 21.27 -11.00 0.19
N PHE A 317 22.10 -11.73 -0.55
CA PHE A 317 22.09 -11.68 -2.01
C PHE A 317 20.75 -12.20 -2.58
N GLU A 318 20.30 -13.37 -2.13
CA GLU A 318 18.98 -13.92 -2.51
C GLU A 318 17.87 -12.91 -2.23
N PHE A 319 17.92 -12.25 -1.09
CA PHE A 319 16.93 -11.24 -0.72
C PHE A 319 16.98 -10.00 -1.61
N VAL A 320 18.16 -9.45 -1.88
CA VAL A 320 18.34 -8.31 -2.80
C VAL A 320 17.87 -8.67 -4.21
N PHE A 321 18.19 -9.88 -4.66
CA PHE A 321 17.75 -10.38 -5.97
C PHE A 321 16.21 -10.48 -6.06
N ILE A 322 15.56 -10.99 -5.00
CA ILE A 322 14.10 -11.06 -4.95
C ILE A 322 13.48 -9.65 -4.96
N LEU A 323 14.01 -8.70 -4.18
CA LEU A 323 13.55 -7.32 -4.22
C LEU A 323 13.74 -6.70 -5.61
N PHE A 324 14.86 -7.00 -6.28
CA PHE A 324 15.09 -6.58 -7.66
C PHE A 324 14.02 -7.14 -8.60
N LEU A 325 13.70 -8.44 -8.51
CA LEU A 325 12.64 -9.06 -9.33
C LEU A 325 11.26 -8.41 -9.05
N ILE A 326 10.91 -8.19 -7.79
CA ILE A 326 9.64 -7.55 -7.41
C ILE A 326 9.56 -6.14 -8.02
N ASN A 327 10.62 -5.35 -7.88
CA ASN A 327 10.68 -4.00 -8.44
C ASN A 327 10.66 -3.99 -9.98
N SER A 328 11.24 -5.02 -10.61
CA SER A 328 11.17 -5.20 -12.07
C SER A 328 9.74 -5.51 -12.53
N LEU A 329 9.05 -6.44 -11.86
CA LEU A 329 7.65 -6.76 -12.16
C LEU A 329 6.74 -5.53 -11.97
N TRP A 330 6.93 -4.76 -10.89
CA TRP A 330 6.25 -3.50 -10.69
C TRP A 330 6.51 -2.54 -11.85
N PHE A 331 7.78 -2.35 -12.23
CA PHE A 331 8.16 -1.40 -13.27
C PHE A 331 7.51 -1.69 -14.62
N PHE A 332 7.42 -2.97 -15.01
CA PHE A 332 6.81 -3.38 -16.27
C PHE A 332 5.28 -3.56 -16.22
N SER A 333 4.66 -3.55 -15.04
CA SER A 333 3.21 -3.63 -14.89
C SER A 333 2.55 -2.25 -14.87
N ALA A 334 2.83 -1.46 -13.83
CA ALA A 334 2.32 -0.11 -13.64
C ALA A 334 3.28 0.65 -12.70
N PRO A 335 4.25 1.42 -13.24
CA PRO A 335 5.39 1.95 -12.50
C PRO A 335 5.08 3.23 -11.68
N ASP A 336 3.91 3.33 -11.08
CA ASP A 336 3.66 4.35 -10.07
C ASP A 336 4.36 3.94 -8.76
N PRO A 337 5.23 4.79 -8.18
CA PRO A 337 5.95 4.49 -6.95
C PRO A 337 5.08 4.02 -5.78
N ARG A 338 3.84 4.53 -5.65
CA ARG A 338 2.89 4.14 -4.59
C ARG A 338 2.51 2.64 -4.63
N PHE A 339 2.66 1.96 -5.77
CA PHE A 339 2.31 0.54 -5.90
C PHE A 339 3.38 -0.42 -5.39
N SER A 340 4.62 0.06 -5.19
CA SER A 340 5.74 -0.74 -4.67
C SER A 340 6.61 0.01 -3.66
N TYR A 341 6.06 1.04 -3.00
CA TYR A 341 6.81 1.99 -2.17
C TYR A 341 7.68 1.31 -1.11
N ALA A 342 7.16 0.28 -0.44
CA ALA A 342 7.90 -0.49 0.58
C ALA A 342 9.16 -1.14 0.01
N THR A 343 9.07 -1.81 -1.14
CA THR A 343 10.20 -2.51 -1.76
C THR A 343 11.20 -1.54 -2.35
N LEU A 344 10.70 -0.41 -2.93
CA LEU A 344 11.52 0.68 -3.44
C LEU A 344 12.34 1.36 -2.33
N LEU A 345 11.83 1.45 -1.10
CA LEU A 345 12.58 1.95 0.04
C LEU A 345 13.55 0.91 0.60
N ILE A 346 13.11 -0.32 0.81
CA ILE A 346 13.92 -1.34 1.48
C ILE A 346 15.09 -1.79 0.62
N PHE A 347 14.94 -1.84 -0.70
CA PHE A 347 15.98 -2.30 -1.63
C PHE A 347 17.30 -1.49 -1.49
N PRO A 348 17.34 -0.15 -1.66
CA PRO A 348 18.57 0.62 -1.53
C PRO A 348 19.15 0.57 -0.11
N PHE A 349 18.32 0.59 0.93
CA PHE A 349 18.82 0.46 2.31
C PHE A 349 19.41 -0.92 2.61
N THR A 350 18.94 -1.98 1.95
CA THR A 350 19.52 -3.31 2.08
C THR A 350 20.93 -3.32 1.51
N ILE A 351 21.14 -2.75 0.32
CA ILE A 351 22.45 -2.62 -0.32
C ILE A 351 23.40 -1.78 0.54
N PHE A 352 22.93 -0.62 0.99
CA PHE A 352 23.70 0.28 1.86
C PHE A 352 24.09 -0.38 3.17
N SER A 353 23.15 -1.02 3.87
CA SER A 353 23.40 -1.66 5.16
C SER A 353 24.44 -2.76 5.07
N TYR A 354 24.40 -3.53 3.97
CA TYR A 354 25.39 -4.56 3.70
C TYR A 354 26.80 -3.95 3.52
N SER A 355 26.92 -2.92 2.68
CA SER A 355 28.20 -2.28 2.39
C SER A 355 28.82 -1.66 3.65
N ILE A 356 28.02 -0.96 4.45
CA ILE A 356 28.46 -0.35 5.71
C ILE A 356 28.87 -1.42 6.73
N THR A 357 28.10 -2.47 6.91
CA THR A 357 28.43 -3.51 7.90
C THR A 357 29.69 -4.28 7.55
N LYS A 358 30.02 -4.39 6.27
CA LYS A 358 31.29 -4.99 5.82
C LYS A 358 32.48 -4.10 6.16
N LEU A 359 32.37 -2.78 5.95
CA LEU A 359 33.43 -1.82 6.25
C LEU A 359 33.72 -1.73 7.76
N PHE A 360 32.68 -1.88 8.62
CA PHE A 360 32.77 -1.70 10.06
C PHE A 360 32.69 -3.00 10.88
N ASN A 361 33.06 -4.14 10.33
CA ASN A 361 32.84 -5.52 10.87
C ASN A 361 33.23 -5.73 12.35
N LYS A 362 34.20 -4.97 12.90
CA LYS A 362 34.67 -5.09 14.30
C LYS A 362 34.03 -4.09 15.28
N LYS A 363 33.16 -3.16 14.82
CA LYS A 363 32.61 -2.07 15.63
C LYS A 363 31.05 -2.10 15.73
N SER A 364 30.45 -3.29 15.68
CA SER A 364 28.96 -3.43 15.62
C SER A 364 28.24 -2.84 16.85
N VAL A 365 28.86 -2.86 18.04
CA VAL A 365 28.25 -2.27 19.25
C VAL A 365 28.24 -0.75 19.18
N ALA A 366 29.36 -0.13 18.80
CA ALA A 366 29.43 1.32 18.64
C ALA A 366 28.44 1.82 17.58
N LEU A 367 28.41 1.16 16.41
CA LEU A 367 27.49 1.47 15.33
C LEU A 367 26.02 1.31 15.75
N SER A 368 25.69 0.27 16.55
CA SER A 368 24.33 0.10 17.10
C SER A 368 23.93 1.24 18.03
N LYS A 369 24.83 1.74 18.87
CA LYS A 369 24.59 2.91 19.74
C LYS A 369 24.39 4.19 18.91
N THR A 370 25.21 4.36 17.88
CA THR A 370 25.08 5.50 16.94
C THR A 370 23.72 5.50 16.25
N ILE A 371 23.21 4.35 15.79
CA ILE A 371 21.88 4.24 15.17
C ILE A 371 20.78 4.63 16.15
N ILE A 372 20.86 4.18 17.39
CA ILE A 372 19.89 4.58 18.43
C ILE A 372 19.94 6.08 18.68
N LEU A 373 21.14 6.66 18.78
CA LEU A 373 21.30 8.09 18.93
C LEU A 373 20.71 8.87 17.74
N LEU A 374 21.02 8.45 16.52
CA LEU A 374 20.47 9.07 15.31
C LEU A 374 18.94 9.00 15.26
N LEU A 375 18.34 7.84 15.66
CA LEU A 375 16.90 7.71 15.77
C LEU A 375 16.31 8.72 16.76
N ILE A 376 16.91 8.83 17.94
CA ILE A 376 16.46 9.76 18.98
C ILE A 376 16.54 11.20 18.48
N LEU A 377 17.70 11.61 17.93
CA LEU A 377 17.91 12.97 17.41
C LEU A 377 16.94 13.29 16.26
N PHE A 378 16.74 12.37 15.34
CA PHE A 378 15.78 12.53 14.25
C PHE A 378 14.36 12.67 14.77
N SER A 379 13.93 11.77 15.68
CA SER A 379 12.59 11.84 16.27
C SER A 379 12.37 13.12 17.05
N MET A 380 13.37 13.60 17.80
CA MET A 380 13.28 14.89 18.51
C MET A 380 13.21 16.08 17.56
N ALA A 381 13.95 16.05 16.44
CA ALA A 381 13.87 17.11 15.44
C ALA A 381 12.47 17.22 14.80
N ARG A 382 11.67 16.14 14.83
CA ARG A 382 10.28 16.13 14.34
C ARG A 382 9.35 17.01 15.19
N ILE A 383 9.72 17.39 16.40
CA ILE A 383 8.94 18.32 17.25
C ILE A 383 8.68 19.64 16.51
N CYS A 384 9.67 20.13 15.76
CA CYS A 384 9.56 21.38 15.00
C CYS A 384 8.52 21.35 13.88
N PHE A 385 8.02 20.16 13.53
CA PHE A 385 7.04 19.95 12.45
C PHE A 385 5.66 19.56 12.98
N ILE A 386 5.45 19.53 14.30
CA ILE A 386 4.14 19.24 14.87
C ILE A 386 3.24 20.47 14.71
N ASP A 387 2.13 20.26 14.01
CA ASP A 387 1.03 21.22 13.94
C ASP A 387 -0.19 20.63 14.62
N PHE A 388 -0.69 21.27 15.66
CA PHE A 388 -1.86 20.83 16.41
C PHE A 388 -3.18 21.21 15.75
N GLY A 389 -3.17 21.92 14.61
CA GLY A 389 -4.37 22.23 13.83
C GLY A 389 -5.17 21.01 13.36
N PHE A 390 -4.57 19.80 13.38
CA PHE A 390 -5.28 18.56 13.08
C PHE A 390 -6.44 18.29 14.06
N ILE A 391 -6.36 18.77 15.31
CA ILE A 391 -7.42 18.59 16.32
C ILE A 391 -8.71 19.26 15.85
N ASP A 392 -8.61 20.45 15.25
CA ASP A 392 -9.76 21.15 14.72
C ASP A 392 -10.26 20.50 13.43
N LYS A 393 -9.35 20.02 12.56
CA LYS A 393 -9.68 19.25 11.36
C LYS A 393 -10.43 17.95 11.69
N MET A 394 -10.07 17.27 12.78
CA MET A 394 -10.79 16.07 13.24
C MET A 394 -12.23 16.37 13.71
N LYS A 395 -12.52 17.61 14.12
CA LYS A 395 -13.86 18.07 14.52
C LYS A 395 -14.62 18.70 13.35
N ALA A 396 -13.98 18.91 12.21
CA ALA A 396 -14.59 19.57 11.07
C ALA A 396 -15.76 18.74 10.53
N PRO A 397 -16.82 19.38 10.04
CA PRO A 397 -17.91 18.68 9.38
C PRO A 397 -17.39 17.96 8.13
N LYS A 398 -18.08 16.88 7.78
CA LYS A 398 -17.78 16.16 6.53
C LYS A 398 -17.91 17.11 5.33
N ILE A 399 -17.12 16.85 4.29
CA ILE A 399 -17.14 17.66 3.07
C ILE A 399 -18.50 17.50 2.40
N GLN A 400 -19.22 18.60 2.25
CA GLN A 400 -20.49 18.62 1.52
C GLN A 400 -20.22 18.84 0.04
N THR A 401 -20.76 17.98 -0.80
CA THR A 401 -20.69 18.10 -2.25
C THR A 401 -21.97 18.70 -2.80
N GLU A 402 -21.86 19.76 -3.60
CA GLU A 402 -23.01 20.33 -4.32
C GLU A 402 -23.35 19.48 -5.55
N GLY A 403 -24.62 19.28 -5.82
CA GLY A 403 -25.10 18.53 -6.98
C GLY A 403 -26.62 18.49 -7.06
N ASN A 404 -27.13 17.72 -8.02
CA ASN A 404 -28.57 17.60 -8.27
C ASN A 404 -29.00 16.12 -8.31
N TRP A 405 -30.20 15.84 -7.85
CA TRP A 405 -30.84 14.55 -8.07
C TRP A 405 -31.46 14.53 -9.47
N VAL A 406 -31.11 13.52 -10.25
CA VAL A 406 -31.54 13.38 -11.64
C VAL A 406 -31.99 11.95 -11.92
N PRO A 407 -33.15 11.75 -12.58
CA PRO A 407 -33.60 10.40 -12.92
C PRO A 407 -32.80 9.83 -14.09
N THR A 408 -32.54 8.51 -14.02
CA THR A 408 -32.08 7.71 -15.16
C THR A 408 -33.26 7.45 -16.13
N LYS A 409 -32.99 6.84 -17.28
CA LYS A 409 -34.02 6.44 -18.25
C LYS A 409 -35.08 5.49 -17.64
N TYR A 410 -34.73 4.78 -16.59
CA TYR A 410 -35.59 3.79 -15.92
C TYR A 410 -36.19 4.31 -14.60
N GLY A 411 -36.17 5.65 -14.38
CA GLY A 411 -36.76 6.28 -13.21
C GLY A 411 -35.95 6.16 -11.93
N PHE A 412 -34.76 5.56 -11.96
CA PHE A 412 -33.86 5.49 -10.82
C PHE A 412 -33.22 6.86 -10.57
N MET A 413 -33.40 7.41 -9.37
CA MET A 413 -32.84 8.71 -8.98
C MET A 413 -31.39 8.56 -8.58
N THR A 414 -30.47 9.25 -9.27
CA THR A 414 -29.06 9.33 -8.94
C THR A 414 -28.64 10.74 -8.61
N PHE A 415 -27.68 10.89 -7.70
CA PHE A 415 -27.10 12.20 -7.37
C PHE A 415 -25.93 12.50 -8.31
N GLU A 416 -26.00 13.58 -9.04
CA GLU A 416 -24.92 14.05 -9.92
C GLU A 416 -24.20 15.22 -9.26
N PRO A 417 -22.95 15.05 -8.83
CA PRO A 417 -22.16 16.13 -8.26
C PRO A 417 -21.83 17.18 -9.32
N LYS A 418 -21.74 18.46 -8.93
CA LYS A 418 -21.26 19.53 -9.82
C LYS A 418 -19.81 19.31 -10.24
N ALA A 419 -18.96 18.92 -9.28
CA ALA A 419 -17.64 18.37 -9.53
C ALA A 419 -17.75 16.87 -9.80
N ASP A 420 -16.66 16.23 -10.15
CA ASP A 420 -16.60 14.79 -10.44
C ASP A 420 -16.37 13.92 -9.17
N GLN A 421 -16.46 14.47 -7.97
CA GLN A 421 -16.22 13.79 -6.70
C GLN A 421 -17.49 13.62 -5.89
N CYS A 422 -17.73 12.41 -5.40
CA CYS A 422 -18.91 12.04 -4.62
C CYS A 422 -18.80 12.32 -3.13
N TRP A 423 -17.63 12.18 -2.53
CA TRP A 423 -17.40 12.23 -1.09
C TRP A 423 -18.41 11.38 -0.31
N ASP A 424 -19.14 11.98 0.63
CA ASP A 424 -20.14 11.32 1.50
C ASP A 424 -21.60 11.74 1.21
N VAL A 425 -21.86 12.27 0.01
CA VAL A 425 -23.16 12.90 -0.31
C VAL A 425 -24.31 11.90 -0.36
N SER A 426 -24.16 10.83 -1.11
CA SER A 426 -25.20 9.82 -1.31
C SER A 426 -24.64 8.52 -1.81
N ILE A 427 -25.22 7.42 -1.36
CA ILE A 427 -24.87 6.06 -1.85
C ILE A 427 -25.18 5.86 -3.34
N PHE A 428 -26.06 6.70 -3.93
CA PHE A 428 -26.40 6.66 -5.35
C PHE A 428 -25.76 7.81 -6.14
N CYS A 429 -24.54 8.22 -5.74
CA CYS A 429 -23.77 9.20 -6.48
C CYS A 429 -23.30 8.64 -7.82
N ASN A 430 -23.51 9.40 -8.88
CA ASN A 430 -23.20 9.06 -10.26
C ASN A 430 -22.37 10.19 -10.91
N PRO A 431 -21.07 10.28 -10.64
CA PRO A 431 -20.22 11.37 -11.12
C PRO A 431 -20.04 11.37 -12.65
N TYR A 432 -20.22 10.21 -13.29
CA TYR A 432 -20.08 10.07 -14.74
C TYR A 432 -21.40 10.22 -15.51
N LYS A 433 -22.51 10.52 -14.78
CA LYS A 433 -23.81 10.83 -15.37
C LYS A 433 -24.37 9.73 -16.27
N ASN A 434 -24.12 8.45 -15.91
CA ASN A 434 -24.68 7.33 -16.65
C ASN A 434 -26.21 7.29 -16.52
N ARG A 435 -26.92 7.39 -17.64
CA ARG A 435 -28.39 7.42 -17.71
C ARG A 435 -29.02 6.04 -17.94
N ASN A 436 -28.23 5.02 -18.20
CA ASN A 436 -28.72 3.69 -18.52
C ASN A 436 -28.87 2.78 -17.28
N LEU A 437 -28.81 3.35 -16.09
CA LEU A 437 -28.87 2.62 -14.83
C LEU A 437 -30.30 2.29 -14.44
N LYS A 438 -30.53 1.05 -13.99
CA LYS A 438 -31.77 0.57 -13.40
C LYS A 438 -31.48 -0.01 -12.02
N LEU A 439 -32.27 0.41 -11.03
CA LEU A 439 -32.28 -0.18 -9.69
C LEU A 439 -33.36 -1.27 -9.66
N ILE A 440 -32.99 -2.47 -9.23
CA ILE A 440 -33.89 -3.58 -8.91
C ILE A 440 -33.86 -3.70 -7.39
N ASP A 441 -35.00 -3.40 -6.76
CA ASP A 441 -35.20 -3.47 -5.32
C ASP A 441 -35.94 -4.77 -5.00
N GLY A 442 -35.28 -5.68 -4.26
CA GLY A 442 -35.78 -6.97 -3.85
C GLY A 442 -35.11 -7.38 -2.55
N ASP A 443 -34.95 -8.66 -2.29
CA ASP A 443 -34.19 -9.15 -1.11
C ASP A 443 -32.78 -8.59 -1.04
N TRP A 444 -32.18 -8.29 -2.22
CA TRP A 444 -30.91 -7.61 -2.40
C TRP A 444 -31.05 -6.48 -3.42
N LYS A 445 -30.60 -5.26 -3.06
CA LYS A 445 -30.50 -4.18 -4.02
C LYS A 445 -29.50 -4.51 -5.12
N LYS A 446 -29.92 -4.33 -6.38
CA LYS A 446 -29.08 -4.59 -7.55
C LYS A 446 -29.15 -3.42 -8.53
N ILE A 447 -28.00 -2.97 -9.00
CA ILE A 447 -27.87 -1.93 -10.02
C ILE A 447 -27.31 -2.58 -11.29
N ILE A 448 -28.04 -2.42 -12.38
CA ILE A 448 -27.64 -2.93 -13.70
C ILE A 448 -27.55 -1.78 -14.69
N GLU A 449 -26.67 -1.88 -15.66
CA GLU A 449 -26.63 -1.03 -16.84
C GLU A 449 -27.35 -1.73 -17.99
N LEU A 450 -28.29 -1.03 -18.68
CA LEU A 450 -29.13 -1.54 -19.77
C LEU A 450 -28.90 -0.80 -21.07
#